data_67e3efbcce74fbe031ca3e5c6a1f33ed
#
_entry.id   67e3efbcce74fbe031ca3e5c6a1f33ed
#
_cell.length_a   1.000
_cell.length_b   1.000
_cell.length_c   1.000
_cell.angle_alpha   90.00
_cell.angle_beta   90.00
_cell.angle_gamma   90.00
#
_symmetry.space_group_name_H-M   'P 1'
#
loop_
_entity.id
_entity.type
_entity.pdbx_description
1 polymer ?
#
loop_
_entity_poly.entity_id
_entity_poly.type
_entity_poly.pdbx_seq_one_letter_code
_entity_poly.pdbx_strand_id
1 'polypeptide(L)'
;MSLFRRTLYISAAIIALTTCLPVHAQKRIEDRFGNVNGVRLHYLIAGKGNPVILLHGYAENSHMWRPLMVELAKSHTVIAPDLRGFGQSAKPMNGYDKKMMAQDIHALAQSLGYRREIVVGHDIGLMVAYAYAAQYPAEVDRIVLMDAFLPGVGDWKTVWLLRDLWHFHFYGETPLKLVAGRERIYFEHFWNDFAADRKHSVPEVDRRFYARSYAQPGAMRAGFEVFRSFEQDAKDFAQFAETKLTMPMLVLTGEKASGEFLIEQARLVDTNVDGVVIKGKGHWLMEEAPSEVIPRLVAFINKSHETDSELSDILLRAFILRRLELIALRSW
;
A
#
# COMPACT_ATOMS: atom_id res chain seq x y z
N MET A 1 68.43 17.80 62.57
CA MET A 1 67.25 17.02 62.95
C MET A 1 66.15 17.40 61.97
N SER A 2 65.88 16.59 60.92
CA SER A 2 64.95 16.82 59.83
C SER A 2 63.96 15.71 59.83
N LEU A 3 62.65 16.05 59.99
CA LEU A 3 61.57 15.11 59.93
C LEU A 3 61.08 15.04 58.47
N PHE A 4 61.21 13.88 57.81
CA PHE A 4 60.61 13.57 56.53
C PHE A 4 59.14 13.25 56.71
N ARG A 5 58.26 14.09 56.15
CA ARG A 5 56.84 13.76 55.93
C ARG A 5 56.69 13.01 54.61
N ARG A 6 56.28 11.74 54.63
CA ARG A 6 55.87 10.97 53.48
C ARG A 6 54.39 11.25 53.20
N THR A 7 54.14 11.86 52.10
CA THR A 7 52.79 12.05 51.60
C THR A 7 52.42 10.85 50.72
N LEU A 8 51.38 10.09 51.14
CA LEU A 8 50.78 9.00 50.32
C LEU A 8 49.87 9.58 49.33
N TYR A 9 50.11 9.39 48.02
CA TYR A 9 49.17 9.64 46.95
C TYR A 9 48.32 8.39 46.71
N ILE A 10 47.02 8.47 47.03
CA ILE A 10 46.00 7.46 46.62
C ILE A 10 45.47 7.87 45.25
N SER A 11 45.92 7.17 44.22
CA SER A 11 45.35 7.33 42.87
C SER A 11 44.05 6.54 42.80
N ALA A 12 42.91 7.24 42.84
CA ALA A 12 41.60 6.63 42.53
C ALA A 12 41.44 6.48 41.01
N ALA A 13 41.56 5.26 40.52
CA ALA A 13 41.21 4.93 39.12
C ALA A 13 39.69 4.85 38.98
N ILE A 14 39.08 5.86 38.36
CA ILE A 14 37.67 5.82 37.97
C ILE A 14 37.56 4.97 36.70
N ILE A 15 37.09 3.73 36.87
CA ILE A 15 36.71 2.88 35.72
C ILE A 15 35.35 3.38 35.21
N ALA A 16 35.36 4.15 34.14
CA ALA A 16 34.16 4.51 33.41
C ALA A 16 33.64 3.27 32.68
N LEU A 17 32.63 2.59 33.25
CA LEU A 17 31.83 1.60 32.50
C LEU A 17 30.99 2.37 31.45
N THR A 18 31.49 2.46 30.23
CA THR A 18 30.68 2.84 29.08
C THR A 18 29.74 1.67 28.77
N THR A 19 28.51 1.75 29.28
CA THR A 19 27.42 0.88 28.82
C THR A 19 27.14 1.22 27.37
N CYS A 20 27.69 0.43 26.45
CA CYS A 20 27.35 0.48 25.04
C CYS A 20 25.90 0.00 24.93
N LEU A 21 24.94 0.93 24.94
CA LEU A 21 23.57 0.63 24.58
C LEU A 21 23.60 0.10 23.15
N PRO A 22 22.92 -1.03 22.84
CA PRO A 22 22.87 -1.53 21.49
C PRO A 22 22.21 -0.45 20.63
N VAL A 23 22.99 0.19 19.77
CA VAL A 23 22.45 0.98 18.66
C VAL A 23 21.57 -0.01 17.88
N HIS A 24 20.26 0.15 17.97
CA HIS A 24 19.34 -0.58 17.09
C HIS A 24 19.73 -0.19 15.68
N ALA A 25 20.49 -1.06 15.01
CA ALA A 25 20.85 -0.87 13.62
C ALA A 25 19.52 -0.75 12.85
N GLN A 26 19.19 0.46 12.42
CA GLN A 26 18.02 0.74 11.60
C GLN A 26 18.08 -0.23 10.43
N LYS A 27 17.11 -1.14 10.33
CA LYS A 27 17.11 -2.19 9.31
C LYS A 27 17.12 -1.52 7.96
N ARG A 28 18.22 -1.69 7.21
CA ARG A 28 18.46 -1.03 5.94
C ARG A 28 17.41 -1.49 4.92
N ILE A 29 16.79 -0.54 4.23
CA ILE A 29 15.99 -0.84 3.04
C ILE A 29 16.96 -1.16 1.91
N GLU A 30 16.82 -2.34 1.32
CA GLU A 30 17.66 -2.85 0.23
C GLU A 30 16.90 -2.76 -1.10
N ASP A 31 17.62 -2.40 -2.16
CA ASP A 31 17.13 -2.44 -3.53
C ASP A 31 17.48 -3.82 -4.13
N ARG A 32 16.49 -4.51 -4.67
CA ARG A 32 16.66 -5.84 -5.27
C ARG A 32 15.90 -5.96 -6.59
N PHE A 33 16.21 -7.01 -7.32
CA PHE A 33 15.54 -7.38 -8.58
C PHE A 33 15.17 -8.85 -8.57
N GLY A 34 14.00 -9.16 -9.15
CA GLY A 34 13.53 -10.52 -9.39
C GLY A 34 13.04 -10.68 -10.83
N ASN A 35 13.36 -11.82 -11.45
CA ASN A 35 12.78 -12.20 -12.74
C ASN A 35 11.61 -13.14 -12.48
N VAL A 36 10.39 -12.67 -12.67
CA VAL A 36 9.16 -13.39 -12.35
C VAL A 36 8.15 -13.17 -13.45
N ASN A 37 7.35 -14.18 -13.76
CA ASN A 37 6.28 -14.10 -14.76
C ASN A 37 6.70 -13.44 -16.09
N GLY A 38 7.93 -13.67 -16.54
CA GLY A 38 8.49 -13.11 -17.78
C GLY A 38 8.87 -11.63 -17.71
N VAL A 39 8.85 -11.01 -16.52
CA VAL A 39 9.22 -9.62 -16.32
C VAL A 39 10.28 -9.48 -15.23
N ARG A 40 11.23 -8.53 -15.40
CA ARG A 40 12.19 -8.17 -14.36
C ARG A 40 11.59 -7.07 -13.51
N LEU A 41 11.27 -7.38 -12.25
CA LEU A 41 10.78 -6.41 -11.27
C LEU A 41 11.92 -5.91 -10.38
N HIS A 42 11.95 -4.61 -10.15
CA HIS A 42 12.67 -3.99 -9.04
C HIS A 42 11.78 -3.99 -7.81
N TYR A 43 12.37 -4.16 -6.63
CA TYR A 43 11.64 -4.02 -5.37
C TYR A 43 12.55 -3.58 -4.23
N LEU A 44 11.99 -2.81 -3.32
CA LEU A 44 12.58 -2.50 -2.03
C LEU A 44 12.22 -3.61 -1.06
N ILE A 45 13.16 -4.01 -0.19
CA ILE A 45 12.90 -5.00 0.86
C ILE A 45 13.58 -4.60 2.17
N ALA A 46 12.88 -4.82 3.29
CA ALA A 46 13.41 -4.54 4.62
C ALA A 46 12.77 -5.45 5.67
N GLY A 47 13.46 -5.63 6.79
CA GLY A 47 12.93 -6.33 7.96
C GLY A 47 12.98 -7.85 7.87
N LYS A 48 12.29 -8.50 8.82
CA LYS A 48 12.11 -9.96 8.92
C LYS A 48 10.80 -10.24 9.64
N GLY A 49 10.12 -11.31 9.27
CA GLY A 49 8.83 -11.73 9.81
C GLY A 49 7.84 -12.01 8.69
N ASN A 50 6.54 -12.02 9.02
CA ASN A 50 5.48 -12.23 8.05
C ASN A 50 5.54 -11.18 6.94
N PRO A 51 5.30 -11.56 5.67
CA PRO A 51 5.45 -10.64 4.55
C PRO A 51 4.29 -9.64 4.46
N VAL A 52 4.67 -8.38 4.18
CA VAL A 52 3.74 -7.31 3.81
C VAL A 52 4.18 -6.76 2.46
N ILE A 53 3.29 -6.80 1.47
CA ILE A 53 3.52 -6.30 0.12
C ILE A 53 2.85 -4.94 -0.02
N LEU A 54 3.60 -3.93 -0.48
CA LEU A 54 3.16 -2.54 -0.62
C LEU A 54 3.16 -2.14 -2.10
N LEU A 55 1.99 -1.92 -2.68
CA LEU A 55 1.78 -1.64 -4.11
C LEU A 55 1.47 -0.16 -4.32
N HIS A 56 2.33 0.53 -5.06
CA HIS A 56 2.24 1.96 -5.32
C HIS A 56 1.22 2.33 -6.39
N GLY A 57 0.87 3.62 -6.43
CA GLY A 57 -0.03 4.23 -7.39
C GLY A 57 0.63 4.75 -8.67
N TYR A 58 -0.21 5.35 -9.52
CA TYR A 58 0.22 6.16 -10.66
C TYR A 58 0.83 7.49 -10.18
N ALA A 59 1.69 8.09 -10.97
CA ALA A 59 2.49 9.27 -10.62
C ALA A 59 3.49 9.07 -9.47
N GLU A 60 3.67 7.82 -9.01
CA GLU A 60 4.55 7.38 -7.95
C GLU A 60 5.33 6.12 -8.35
N ASN A 61 6.05 5.53 -7.39
CA ASN A 61 6.69 4.22 -7.46
C ASN A 61 6.96 3.70 -6.03
N SER A 62 7.69 2.62 -5.84
CA SER A 62 8.00 2.03 -4.54
C SER A 62 8.59 3.01 -3.50
N HIS A 63 9.14 4.15 -3.95
CA HIS A 63 9.72 5.18 -3.08
C HIS A 63 8.71 5.75 -2.07
N MET A 64 7.43 5.91 -2.42
CA MET A 64 6.38 6.42 -1.54
C MET A 64 6.25 5.64 -0.24
N TRP A 65 6.58 4.36 -0.28
CA TRP A 65 6.41 3.46 0.86
C TRP A 65 7.53 3.53 1.91
N ARG A 66 8.64 4.24 1.63
CA ARG A 66 9.80 4.28 2.53
C ARG A 66 9.46 4.65 3.98
N PRO A 67 8.60 5.65 4.27
CA PRO A 67 8.22 5.97 5.65
C PRO A 67 7.50 4.81 6.36
N LEU A 68 6.56 4.13 5.69
CA LEU A 68 5.84 2.98 6.24
C LEU A 68 6.76 1.76 6.39
N MET A 69 7.67 1.53 5.44
CA MET A 69 8.64 0.43 5.49
C MET A 69 9.51 0.48 6.74
N VAL A 70 9.94 1.68 7.18
CA VAL A 70 10.75 1.85 8.40
C VAL A 70 10.00 1.34 9.64
N GLU A 71 8.70 1.60 9.72
CA GLU A 71 7.87 1.17 10.84
C GLU A 71 7.58 -0.33 10.80
N LEU A 72 7.12 -0.84 9.66
CA LEU A 72 6.75 -2.25 9.50
C LEU A 72 7.96 -3.19 9.55
N ALA A 73 9.14 -2.77 9.10
CA ALA A 73 10.35 -3.57 9.14
C ALA A 73 10.80 -3.94 10.57
N LYS A 74 10.23 -3.35 11.58
CA LYS A 74 10.49 -3.71 13.00
C LYS A 74 10.03 -5.14 13.30
N SER A 75 8.93 -5.60 12.67
CA SER A 75 8.28 -6.90 12.93
C SER A 75 7.93 -7.72 11.69
N HIS A 76 8.03 -7.15 10.49
CA HIS A 76 7.64 -7.79 9.23
C HIS A 76 8.78 -7.81 8.22
N THR A 77 8.70 -8.71 7.25
CA THR A 77 9.40 -8.52 5.98
C THR A 77 8.52 -7.67 5.08
N VAL A 78 9.00 -6.48 4.73
CA VAL A 78 8.26 -5.52 3.91
C VAL A 78 8.83 -5.50 2.50
N ILE A 79 7.99 -5.68 1.50
CA ILE A 79 8.35 -5.77 0.08
C ILE A 79 7.54 -4.71 -0.65
N ALA A 80 8.23 -3.75 -1.26
CA ALA A 80 7.60 -2.70 -2.06
C ALA A 80 8.14 -2.77 -3.51
N PRO A 81 7.47 -3.51 -4.40
CA PRO A 81 7.86 -3.59 -5.80
C PRO A 81 7.53 -2.29 -6.55
N ASP A 82 8.39 -1.94 -7.52
CA ASP A 82 7.94 -1.16 -8.66
C ASP A 82 7.11 -2.07 -9.55
N LEU A 83 5.85 -1.75 -9.78
CA LEU A 83 4.97 -2.52 -10.66
C LEU A 83 5.56 -2.58 -12.09
N ARG A 84 5.17 -3.60 -12.89
CA ARG A 84 5.60 -3.63 -14.30
C ARG A 84 5.32 -2.30 -14.99
N GLY A 85 6.29 -1.79 -15.74
CA GLY A 85 6.19 -0.51 -16.42
C GLY A 85 6.67 0.69 -15.62
N PHE A 86 6.81 0.58 -14.31
CA PHE A 86 7.12 1.68 -13.41
C PHE A 86 8.54 1.58 -12.83
N GLY A 87 9.01 2.70 -12.29
CA GLY A 87 10.27 2.78 -11.57
C GLY A 87 11.44 2.14 -12.35
N GLN A 88 12.14 1.24 -11.69
CA GLN A 88 13.25 0.49 -12.24
C GLN A 88 12.83 -0.90 -12.80
N SER A 89 11.55 -1.26 -12.71
CA SER A 89 11.02 -2.47 -13.32
C SER A 89 11.01 -2.40 -14.84
N ALA A 90 11.05 -3.56 -15.49
CA ALA A 90 10.97 -3.66 -16.95
C ALA A 90 9.64 -3.09 -17.49
N LYS A 91 9.68 -2.61 -18.72
CA LYS A 91 8.57 -1.92 -19.39
C LYS A 91 8.14 -2.71 -20.63
N PRO A 92 7.55 -3.93 -20.45
CA PRO A 92 7.10 -4.77 -21.56
C PRO A 92 6.06 -4.04 -22.42
N MET A 93 5.76 -4.58 -23.60
CA MET A 93 4.81 -3.93 -24.51
C MET A 93 3.35 -4.12 -24.09
N ASN A 94 3.03 -5.12 -23.27
CA ASN A 94 1.67 -5.50 -22.88
C ASN A 94 1.60 -6.06 -21.43
N GLY A 95 0.41 -6.51 -21.01
CA GLY A 95 0.16 -7.13 -19.72
C GLY A 95 -0.06 -6.10 -18.60
N TYR A 96 -0.66 -4.96 -18.91
CA TYR A 96 -0.90 -3.87 -17.94
C TYR A 96 -2.28 -3.93 -17.29
N ASP A 97 -3.08 -4.95 -17.60
CA ASP A 97 -4.28 -5.26 -16.84
C ASP A 97 -3.91 -5.72 -15.41
N LYS A 98 -4.77 -5.39 -14.44
CA LYS A 98 -4.47 -5.57 -13.01
C LYS A 98 -4.42 -7.05 -12.62
N LYS A 99 -5.12 -7.90 -13.38
CA LYS A 99 -5.04 -9.36 -13.23
C LYS A 99 -3.64 -9.88 -13.52
N MET A 100 -3.03 -9.47 -14.64
CA MET A 100 -1.66 -9.82 -15.01
C MET A 100 -0.63 -9.20 -14.05
N MET A 101 -0.84 -7.93 -13.66
CA MET A 101 0.05 -7.27 -12.70
C MET A 101 0.02 -7.97 -11.34
N ALA A 102 -1.14 -8.43 -10.89
CA ALA A 102 -1.27 -9.23 -9.65
C ALA A 102 -0.53 -10.57 -9.75
N GLN A 103 -0.53 -11.22 -10.92
CA GLN A 103 0.23 -12.46 -11.15
C GLN A 103 1.75 -12.24 -11.05
N ASP A 104 2.25 -11.07 -11.45
CA ASP A 104 3.66 -10.71 -11.25
C ASP A 104 4.01 -10.65 -9.76
N ILE A 105 3.13 -9.99 -8.97
CA ILE A 105 3.34 -9.83 -7.53
C ILE A 105 3.28 -11.18 -6.82
N HIS A 106 2.33 -12.03 -7.20
CA HIS A 106 2.23 -13.40 -6.69
C HIS A 106 3.50 -14.21 -7.01
N ALA A 107 3.96 -14.17 -8.24
CA ALA A 107 5.20 -14.84 -8.63
C ALA A 107 6.43 -14.28 -7.90
N LEU A 108 6.47 -12.97 -7.59
CA LEU A 108 7.51 -12.37 -6.76
C LEU A 108 7.46 -12.91 -5.33
N ALA A 109 6.29 -12.91 -4.69
CA ALA A 109 6.11 -13.44 -3.34
C ALA A 109 6.56 -14.91 -3.25
N GLN A 110 6.11 -15.75 -4.18
CA GLN A 110 6.51 -17.17 -4.24
C GLN A 110 8.02 -17.35 -4.48
N SER A 111 8.64 -16.53 -5.32
CA SER A 111 10.09 -16.60 -5.57
C SER A 111 10.92 -16.26 -4.34
N LEU A 112 10.35 -15.48 -3.41
CA LEU A 112 10.93 -15.14 -2.11
C LEU A 112 10.58 -16.14 -1.00
N GLY A 113 9.81 -17.19 -1.32
CA GLY A 113 9.44 -18.28 -0.40
C GLY A 113 8.20 -17.99 0.45
N TYR A 114 7.44 -16.93 0.15
CA TYR A 114 6.21 -16.60 0.87
C TYR A 114 5.00 -17.28 0.25
N ARG A 115 4.01 -17.59 1.09
CA ARG A 115 2.78 -18.31 0.74
C ARG A 115 1.52 -17.66 1.24
N ARG A 116 1.67 -16.72 2.17
CA ARG A 116 0.57 -15.93 2.71
C ARG A 116 1.11 -14.56 3.09
N GLU A 117 0.45 -13.53 2.61
CA GLU A 117 0.89 -12.15 2.70
C GLU A 117 -0.24 -11.23 3.15
N ILE A 118 0.16 -10.08 3.69
CA ILE A 118 -0.70 -8.90 3.81
C ILE A 118 -0.40 -8.03 2.60
N VAL A 119 -1.45 -7.60 1.88
CA VAL A 119 -1.29 -6.80 0.66
C VAL A 119 -1.90 -5.43 0.88
N VAL A 120 -1.11 -4.39 0.64
CA VAL A 120 -1.50 -2.98 0.76
C VAL A 120 -1.35 -2.32 -0.60
N GLY A 121 -2.37 -1.65 -1.09
CA GLY A 121 -2.31 -0.95 -2.38
C GLY A 121 -2.88 0.46 -2.31
N HIS A 122 -2.23 1.40 -3.00
CA HIS A 122 -2.67 2.76 -3.20
C HIS A 122 -2.92 3.01 -4.70
N ASP A 123 -4.00 3.73 -5.04
CA ASP A 123 -4.36 4.09 -6.42
C ASP A 123 -4.44 2.85 -7.33
N ILE A 124 -3.73 2.79 -8.47
CA ILE A 124 -3.69 1.57 -9.29
C ILE A 124 -3.15 0.35 -8.51
N GLY A 125 -2.33 0.57 -7.48
CA GLY A 125 -1.85 -0.49 -6.59
C GLY A 125 -2.98 -1.14 -5.78
N LEU A 126 -4.04 -0.42 -5.41
CA LEU A 126 -5.21 -1.03 -4.77
C LEU A 126 -5.97 -1.94 -5.74
N MET A 127 -6.02 -1.59 -7.03
CA MET A 127 -6.64 -2.42 -8.05
C MET A 127 -5.86 -3.73 -8.24
N VAL A 128 -4.51 -3.65 -8.21
CA VAL A 128 -3.64 -4.82 -8.24
C VAL A 128 -3.80 -5.66 -6.95
N ALA A 129 -3.91 -5.01 -5.78
CA ALA A 129 -4.15 -5.70 -4.51
C ALA A 129 -5.48 -6.46 -4.51
N TYR A 130 -6.56 -5.83 -4.99
CA TYR A 130 -7.84 -6.50 -5.14
C TYR A 130 -7.78 -7.67 -6.12
N ALA A 131 -7.17 -7.48 -7.31
CA ALA A 131 -6.98 -8.54 -8.27
C ALA A 131 -6.11 -9.69 -7.73
N TYR A 132 -5.14 -9.40 -6.86
CA TYR A 132 -4.35 -10.40 -6.15
C TYR A 132 -5.22 -11.22 -5.20
N ALA A 133 -5.94 -10.56 -4.31
CA ALA A 133 -6.81 -11.22 -3.33
C ALA A 133 -7.92 -12.04 -4.00
N ALA A 134 -8.49 -11.55 -5.11
CA ALA A 134 -9.52 -12.25 -5.86
C ALA A 134 -9.01 -13.53 -6.57
N GLN A 135 -7.76 -13.51 -7.06
CA GLN A 135 -7.16 -14.67 -7.71
C GLN A 135 -6.60 -15.69 -6.69
N TYR A 136 -6.11 -15.22 -5.54
CA TYR A 136 -5.41 -16.02 -4.53
C TYR A 136 -5.96 -15.82 -3.11
N PRO A 137 -7.28 -15.96 -2.88
CA PRO A 137 -7.89 -15.58 -1.59
C PRO A 137 -7.38 -16.39 -0.39
N ALA A 138 -6.89 -17.61 -0.59
CA ALA A 138 -6.31 -18.43 0.48
C ALA A 138 -4.89 -17.98 0.88
N GLU A 139 -4.26 -17.15 0.08
CA GLU A 139 -2.88 -16.67 0.27
C GLU A 139 -2.82 -15.23 0.82
N VAL A 140 -3.97 -14.59 1.06
CA VAL A 140 -4.04 -13.23 1.62
C VAL A 140 -4.60 -13.26 3.03
N ASP A 141 -3.77 -12.84 4.00
CA ASP A 141 -4.18 -12.74 5.39
C ASP A 141 -5.06 -11.52 5.65
N ARG A 142 -4.70 -10.37 5.07
CA ARG A 142 -5.39 -9.08 5.19
C ARG A 142 -5.13 -8.27 3.92
N ILE A 143 -6.05 -7.39 3.59
CA ILE A 143 -5.89 -6.47 2.46
C ILE A 143 -6.15 -5.03 2.90
N VAL A 144 -5.39 -4.08 2.34
CA VAL A 144 -5.65 -2.64 2.51
C VAL A 144 -5.79 -2.00 1.14
N LEU A 145 -6.89 -1.27 0.96
CA LEU A 145 -7.18 -0.48 -0.23
C LEU A 145 -7.10 1.01 0.13
N MET A 146 -6.23 1.77 -0.54
CA MET A 146 -6.02 3.18 -0.26
C MET A 146 -6.35 4.03 -1.49
N ASP A 147 -7.37 4.82 -1.36
CA ASP A 147 -7.83 5.93 -2.19
C ASP A 147 -7.68 5.79 -3.71
N ALA A 148 -8.67 5.22 -4.37
CA ALA A 148 -8.99 5.23 -5.81
C ALA A 148 -10.35 4.58 -6.01
N PHE A 149 -10.49 3.74 -7.05
CA PHE A 149 -11.74 3.08 -7.44
C PHE A 149 -11.48 1.63 -7.85
N LEU A 150 -12.53 0.79 -7.83
CA LEU A 150 -12.50 -0.56 -8.38
C LEU A 150 -13.23 -0.55 -9.74
N PRO A 151 -12.51 -0.63 -10.88
CA PRO A 151 -13.11 -0.70 -12.20
C PRO A 151 -14.18 -1.80 -12.29
N GLY A 152 -15.33 -1.50 -12.89
CA GLY A 152 -16.41 -2.48 -13.08
C GLY A 152 -17.23 -2.85 -11.84
N VAL A 153 -16.92 -2.31 -10.66
CA VAL A 153 -17.64 -2.56 -9.40
C VAL A 153 -18.58 -1.40 -9.10
N GLY A 154 -19.84 -1.70 -8.76
CA GLY A 154 -20.85 -0.70 -8.42
C GLY A 154 -21.09 0.29 -9.56
N ASP A 155 -21.25 1.58 -9.23
CA ASP A 155 -21.48 2.63 -10.21
C ASP A 155 -20.18 3.10 -10.92
N TRP A 156 -19.41 2.14 -11.43
CA TRP A 156 -18.18 2.41 -12.17
C TRP A 156 -18.42 3.30 -13.41
N LYS A 157 -19.57 3.19 -14.05
CA LYS A 157 -19.87 3.97 -15.25
C LYS A 157 -19.84 5.48 -14.98
N THR A 158 -20.34 5.91 -13.84
CA THR A 158 -20.29 7.32 -13.42
C THR A 158 -18.84 7.76 -13.24
N VAL A 159 -18.00 6.98 -12.53
CA VAL A 159 -16.56 7.27 -12.36
C VAL A 159 -15.85 7.34 -13.70
N TRP A 160 -16.09 6.37 -14.58
CA TRP A 160 -15.48 6.30 -15.92
C TRP A 160 -15.74 7.54 -16.77
N LEU A 161 -16.89 8.19 -16.59
CA LEU A 161 -17.32 9.36 -17.36
C LEU A 161 -17.02 10.69 -16.66
N LEU A 162 -16.39 10.71 -15.48
CA LEU A 162 -16.03 11.94 -14.79
C LEU A 162 -15.00 12.72 -15.61
N ARG A 163 -15.34 13.98 -15.92
CA ARG A 163 -14.48 14.87 -16.71
C ARG A 163 -13.13 15.11 -16.03
N ASP A 164 -13.10 15.17 -14.73
CA ASP A 164 -11.89 15.45 -13.96
C ASP A 164 -10.92 14.25 -13.94
N LEU A 165 -11.40 13.07 -14.32
CA LEU A 165 -10.62 11.87 -14.56
C LEU A 165 -10.26 11.67 -16.04
N TRP A 166 -10.10 12.75 -16.79
CA TRP A 166 -9.79 12.73 -18.23
C TRP A 166 -8.58 11.86 -18.58
N HIS A 167 -7.63 11.69 -17.66
CA HIS A 167 -6.44 10.86 -17.85
C HIS A 167 -6.78 9.37 -18.02
N PHE A 168 -7.93 8.89 -17.59
CA PHE A 168 -8.41 7.54 -17.88
C PHE A 168 -8.55 7.27 -19.38
N HIS A 169 -8.75 8.33 -20.18
CA HIS A 169 -8.92 8.28 -21.63
C HIS A 169 -7.74 8.88 -22.41
N PHE A 170 -6.69 9.34 -21.69
CA PHE A 170 -5.55 10.02 -22.28
C PHE A 170 -4.39 9.05 -22.52
N TYR A 171 -4.48 8.26 -23.57
CA TYR A 171 -3.48 7.27 -23.96
C TYR A 171 -3.40 7.13 -25.50
N GLY A 172 -2.34 6.46 -25.98
CA GLY A 172 -2.09 6.26 -27.39
C GLY A 172 -0.93 7.12 -27.92
N GLU A 173 -0.78 7.12 -29.23
CA GLU A 173 0.40 7.73 -29.87
C GLU A 173 0.44 9.26 -29.73
N THR A 174 -0.71 9.92 -29.93
CA THR A 174 -0.77 11.40 -29.84
C THR A 174 -0.54 11.90 -28.42
N PRO A 175 -1.22 11.39 -27.37
CA PRO A 175 -0.89 11.70 -25.99
C PRO A 175 0.59 11.47 -25.64
N LEU A 176 1.18 10.35 -26.08
CA LEU A 176 2.58 10.06 -25.84
C LEU A 176 3.52 11.12 -26.46
N LYS A 177 3.26 11.55 -27.69
CA LYS A 177 4.01 12.64 -28.34
C LYS A 177 3.82 13.99 -27.64
N LEU A 178 2.62 14.29 -27.15
CA LEU A 178 2.33 15.54 -26.44
C LEU A 178 3.06 15.65 -25.09
N VAL A 179 3.21 14.52 -24.39
CA VAL A 179 3.84 14.48 -23.06
C VAL A 179 5.37 14.35 -23.15
N ALA A 180 5.91 13.84 -24.24
CA ALA A 180 7.36 13.63 -24.40
C ALA A 180 8.17 14.90 -24.08
N GLY A 181 9.08 14.81 -23.10
CA GLY A 181 9.87 15.93 -22.57
C GLY A 181 9.07 16.92 -21.70
N ARG A 182 7.81 16.61 -21.39
CA ARG A 182 6.91 17.41 -20.53
C ARG A 182 6.28 16.56 -19.42
N GLU A 183 6.88 15.43 -19.10
CA GLU A 183 6.38 14.48 -18.09
C GLU A 183 6.10 15.17 -16.77
N ARG A 184 6.99 16.09 -16.35
CA ARG A 184 6.79 16.87 -15.13
C ARG A 184 5.49 17.70 -15.17
N ILE A 185 5.20 18.37 -16.29
CA ILE A 185 3.97 19.18 -16.44
C ILE A 185 2.74 18.28 -16.40
N TYR A 186 2.79 17.13 -17.07
CA TYR A 186 1.71 16.16 -17.06
C TYR A 186 1.42 15.64 -15.64
N PHE A 187 2.45 15.30 -14.86
CA PHE A 187 2.28 14.77 -13.51
C PHE A 187 1.88 15.84 -12.49
N GLU A 188 2.12 17.12 -12.73
CA GLU A 188 1.61 18.18 -11.85
C GLU A 188 0.08 18.22 -11.78
N HIS A 189 -0.63 17.80 -12.84
CA HIS A 189 -2.06 17.58 -12.77
C HIS A 189 -2.42 16.61 -11.63
N PHE A 190 -1.77 15.46 -11.55
CA PHE A 190 -2.05 14.46 -10.51
C PHE A 190 -1.69 15.00 -9.12
N TRP A 191 -0.47 15.50 -8.95
CA TRP A 191 0.00 15.95 -7.63
C TRP A 191 -0.71 17.21 -7.12
N ASN A 192 -1.34 17.99 -7.98
CA ASN A 192 -2.04 19.20 -7.60
C ASN A 192 -3.55 19.00 -7.53
N ASP A 193 -4.17 18.43 -8.55
CA ASP A 193 -5.63 18.45 -8.69
C ASP A 193 -6.31 17.39 -7.82
N PHE A 194 -5.61 16.32 -7.44
CA PHE A 194 -6.10 15.31 -6.51
C PHE A 194 -5.62 15.52 -5.06
N ALA A 195 -4.86 16.56 -4.79
CA ALA A 195 -4.37 16.91 -3.47
C ALA A 195 -5.36 17.81 -2.70
N ALA A 196 -5.42 17.65 -1.38
CA ALA A 196 -6.14 18.57 -0.52
C ALA A 196 -5.48 19.95 -0.47
N ASP A 197 -4.14 20.00 -0.49
CA ASP A 197 -3.32 21.19 -0.65
C ASP A 197 -2.43 21.04 -1.88
N ARG A 198 -2.78 21.73 -2.95
CA ARG A 198 -2.10 21.67 -4.25
C ARG A 198 -0.59 21.97 -4.19
N LYS A 199 -0.14 22.73 -3.21
CA LYS A 199 1.24 23.21 -3.11
C LYS A 199 2.11 22.33 -2.21
N HIS A 200 1.53 21.73 -1.18
CA HIS A 200 2.30 21.13 -0.10
C HIS A 200 2.06 19.62 0.10
N SER A 201 1.07 19.02 -0.59
CA SER A 201 0.76 17.61 -0.40
C SER A 201 1.92 16.71 -0.83
N VAL A 202 2.38 16.83 -2.07
CA VAL A 202 3.55 16.05 -2.54
C VAL A 202 4.80 16.92 -2.54
N PRO A 203 5.84 16.60 -1.75
CA PRO A 203 7.07 17.39 -1.66
C PRO A 203 7.81 17.51 -3.01
N GLU A 204 8.42 18.67 -3.24
CA GLU A 204 9.14 18.94 -4.50
C GLU A 204 10.29 17.94 -4.77
N VAL A 205 10.93 17.43 -3.73
CA VAL A 205 11.99 16.42 -3.86
C VAL A 205 11.45 15.12 -4.47
N ASP A 206 10.25 14.70 -4.05
CA ASP A 206 9.58 13.50 -4.53
C ASP A 206 9.00 13.70 -5.92
N ARG A 207 8.36 14.86 -6.19
CA ARG A 207 7.91 15.23 -7.55
C ARG A 207 9.03 15.14 -8.57
N ARG A 208 10.23 15.65 -8.23
CA ARG A 208 11.41 15.53 -9.12
C ARG A 208 11.90 14.10 -9.27
N PHE A 209 11.83 13.32 -8.21
CA PHE A 209 12.22 11.91 -8.24
C PHE A 209 11.27 11.11 -9.15
N TYR A 210 9.98 11.24 -8.96
CA TYR A 210 8.97 10.56 -9.77
C TYR A 210 9.02 11.01 -11.24
N ALA A 211 9.04 12.32 -11.52
CA ALA A 211 9.13 12.82 -12.90
C ALA A 211 10.32 12.25 -13.67
N ARG A 212 11.50 12.15 -13.03
CA ARG A 212 12.67 11.52 -13.64
C ARG A 212 12.47 10.03 -13.91
N SER A 213 11.74 9.33 -13.05
CA SER A 213 11.42 7.92 -13.25
C SER A 213 10.55 7.72 -14.49
N TYR A 214 9.54 8.57 -14.66
CA TYR A 214 8.64 8.51 -15.82
C TYR A 214 9.24 9.04 -17.12
N ALA A 215 10.28 9.89 -17.07
CA ALA A 215 11.03 10.32 -18.23
C ALA A 215 11.95 9.22 -18.81
N GLN A 216 12.07 8.06 -18.15
CA GLN A 216 12.85 6.94 -18.67
C GLN A 216 12.20 6.33 -19.92
N PRO A 217 13.00 5.80 -20.86
CA PRO A 217 12.47 5.19 -22.09
C PRO A 217 11.37 4.15 -21.82
N GLY A 218 10.23 4.33 -22.45
CA GLY A 218 9.07 3.44 -22.35
C GLY A 218 8.20 3.62 -21.10
N ALA A 219 8.59 4.45 -20.12
CA ALA A 219 7.84 4.61 -18.87
C ALA A 219 6.46 5.29 -19.11
N MET A 220 6.42 6.39 -19.88
CA MET A 220 5.14 7.03 -20.23
C MET A 220 4.21 6.13 -21.04
N ARG A 221 4.79 5.37 -22.02
CA ARG A 221 3.99 4.39 -22.75
C ARG A 221 3.38 3.35 -21.80
N ALA A 222 4.20 2.78 -20.93
CA ALA A 222 3.74 1.80 -19.94
C ALA A 222 2.64 2.38 -19.02
N GLY A 223 2.83 3.59 -18.52
CA GLY A 223 1.83 4.30 -17.73
C GLY A 223 0.50 4.48 -18.46
N PHE A 224 0.53 4.83 -19.75
CA PHE A 224 -0.69 4.95 -20.57
C PHE A 224 -1.36 3.60 -20.83
N GLU A 225 -0.60 2.52 -20.99
CA GLU A 225 -1.18 1.17 -21.15
C GLU A 225 -1.93 0.70 -19.91
N VAL A 226 -1.57 1.18 -18.71
CA VAL A 226 -2.32 0.91 -17.47
C VAL A 226 -3.75 1.45 -17.55
N PHE A 227 -3.93 2.69 -18.05
CA PHE A 227 -5.27 3.27 -18.24
C PHE A 227 -6.01 2.63 -19.41
N ARG A 228 -5.31 2.30 -20.51
CA ARG A 228 -5.91 1.55 -21.62
C ARG A 228 -6.51 0.21 -21.16
N SER A 229 -5.95 -0.40 -20.15
CA SER A 229 -6.39 -1.69 -19.60
C SER A 229 -7.67 -1.60 -18.76
N PHE A 230 -8.13 -0.41 -18.37
CA PHE A 230 -9.29 -0.25 -17.46
C PHE A 230 -10.60 -0.88 -17.98
N GLU A 231 -10.80 -0.93 -19.29
CA GLU A 231 -11.97 -1.63 -19.86
C GLU A 231 -11.88 -3.16 -19.66
N GLN A 232 -10.67 -3.73 -19.71
CA GLN A 232 -10.45 -5.14 -19.40
C GLN A 232 -10.54 -5.38 -17.89
N ASP A 233 -9.93 -4.48 -17.09
CA ASP A 233 -10.01 -4.55 -15.63
C ASP A 233 -11.47 -4.52 -15.15
N ALA A 234 -12.31 -3.68 -15.78
CA ALA A 234 -13.73 -3.60 -15.43
C ALA A 234 -14.47 -4.92 -15.67
N LYS A 235 -14.11 -5.68 -16.72
CA LYS A 235 -14.67 -7.01 -16.98
C LYS A 235 -14.18 -8.04 -15.98
N ASP A 236 -12.86 -8.05 -15.71
CA ASP A 236 -12.25 -8.99 -14.79
C ASP A 236 -12.76 -8.74 -13.36
N PHE A 237 -12.88 -7.49 -12.92
CA PHE A 237 -13.36 -7.16 -11.58
C PHE A 237 -14.86 -7.41 -11.39
N ALA A 238 -15.67 -7.19 -12.42
CA ALA A 238 -17.08 -7.59 -12.39
C ALA A 238 -17.21 -9.10 -12.19
N GLN A 239 -16.36 -9.90 -12.84
CA GLN A 239 -16.30 -11.36 -12.63
C GLN A 239 -15.79 -11.72 -11.24
N PHE A 240 -14.73 -11.07 -10.72
CA PHE A 240 -14.21 -11.32 -9.38
C PHE A 240 -15.26 -10.98 -8.30
N ALA A 241 -16.06 -9.93 -8.52
CA ALA A 241 -17.09 -9.50 -7.58
C ALA A 241 -18.26 -10.50 -7.42
N GLU A 242 -18.42 -11.49 -8.31
CA GLU A 242 -19.40 -12.57 -8.17
C GLU A 242 -19.16 -13.41 -6.90
N THR A 243 -17.90 -13.47 -6.42
CA THR A 243 -17.54 -14.15 -5.19
C THR A 243 -16.87 -13.15 -4.24
N LYS A 244 -17.56 -12.79 -3.16
CA LYS A 244 -17.01 -11.87 -2.17
C LYS A 244 -15.81 -12.45 -1.45
N LEU A 245 -14.81 -11.60 -1.23
CA LEU A 245 -13.72 -11.86 -0.31
C LEU A 245 -14.22 -11.93 1.13
N THR A 246 -13.44 -12.52 2.01
CA THR A 246 -13.81 -12.73 3.43
C THR A 246 -12.69 -12.39 4.40
N MET A 247 -11.48 -12.10 3.90
CA MET A 247 -10.37 -11.69 4.74
C MET A 247 -10.61 -10.26 5.28
N PRO A 248 -10.03 -9.89 6.43
CA PRO A 248 -10.12 -8.51 6.91
C PRO A 248 -9.62 -7.51 5.85
N MET A 249 -10.46 -6.54 5.52
CA MET A 249 -10.16 -5.47 4.57
C MET A 249 -10.24 -4.10 5.25
N LEU A 250 -9.14 -3.34 5.23
CA LEU A 250 -9.14 -1.93 5.60
C LEU A 250 -9.20 -1.06 4.35
N VAL A 251 -10.11 -0.09 4.33
CA VAL A 251 -10.21 0.91 3.27
C VAL A 251 -9.91 2.28 3.86
N LEU A 252 -8.87 2.94 3.35
CA LEU A 252 -8.51 4.31 3.73
C LEU A 252 -8.73 5.25 2.55
N THR A 253 -9.48 6.32 2.76
CA THR A 253 -9.80 7.29 1.70
C THR A 253 -9.61 8.72 2.17
N GLY A 254 -9.33 9.63 1.24
CA GLY A 254 -9.36 11.07 1.50
C GLY A 254 -10.78 11.63 1.32
N GLU A 255 -11.23 12.47 2.25
CA GLU A 255 -12.54 13.13 2.17
C GLU A 255 -12.73 13.93 0.87
N LYS A 256 -11.63 14.48 0.32
CA LYS A 256 -11.60 15.29 -0.90
C LYS A 256 -11.21 14.48 -2.16
N ALA A 257 -11.17 13.16 -2.05
CA ALA A 257 -10.83 12.26 -3.15
C ALA A 257 -11.93 11.19 -3.32
N SER A 258 -11.63 9.91 -3.15
CA SER A 258 -12.66 8.85 -3.32
C SER A 258 -13.71 8.81 -2.21
N GLY A 259 -13.42 9.33 -1.01
CA GLY A 259 -14.39 9.46 0.10
C GLY A 259 -15.07 8.14 0.43
N GLU A 260 -16.40 8.19 0.66
CA GLU A 260 -17.21 6.99 0.93
C GLU A 260 -17.35 6.06 -0.27
N PHE A 261 -17.14 6.55 -1.50
CA PHE A 261 -17.42 5.78 -2.71
C PHE A 261 -16.58 4.50 -2.80
N LEU A 262 -15.27 4.56 -2.50
CA LEU A 262 -14.43 3.35 -2.48
C LEU A 262 -14.85 2.39 -1.37
N ILE A 263 -15.28 2.91 -0.21
CA ILE A 263 -15.76 2.07 0.90
C ILE A 263 -17.04 1.32 0.48
N GLU A 264 -17.94 1.98 -0.22
CA GLU A 264 -19.15 1.36 -0.78
C GLU A 264 -18.79 0.29 -1.81
N GLN A 265 -17.85 0.57 -2.74
CA GLN A 265 -17.35 -0.44 -3.69
C GLN A 265 -16.73 -1.64 -2.96
N ALA A 266 -15.92 -1.41 -1.92
CA ALA A 266 -15.29 -2.47 -1.14
C ALA A 266 -16.33 -3.40 -0.49
N ARG A 267 -17.42 -2.86 0.05
CA ARG A 267 -18.55 -3.64 0.62
C ARG A 267 -19.30 -4.48 -0.41
N LEU A 268 -19.19 -4.15 -1.68
CA LEU A 268 -19.75 -4.99 -2.75
C LEU A 268 -18.90 -6.23 -2.99
N VAL A 269 -17.58 -6.17 -2.75
CA VAL A 269 -16.61 -7.21 -3.09
C VAL A 269 -16.03 -7.97 -1.90
N ASP A 270 -16.28 -7.51 -0.68
CA ASP A 270 -15.83 -8.19 0.55
C ASP A 270 -16.92 -8.13 1.63
N THR A 271 -16.90 -9.11 2.55
CA THR A 271 -17.84 -9.20 3.67
C THR A 271 -17.30 -8.61 4.98
N ASN A 272 -16.00 -8.30 5.06
CA ASN A 272 -15.31 -7.87 6.28
C ASN A 272 -14.53 -6.56 6.05
N VAL A 273 -15.26 -5.47 5.81
CA VAL A 273 -14.71 -4.16 5.45
C VAL A 273 -14.76 -3.18 6.61
N ASP A 274 -13.59 -2.68 7.00
CA ASP A 274 -13.40 -1.54 7.89
C ASP A 274 -13.04 -0.31 7.04
N GLY A 275 -13.92 0.68 6.97
CA GLY A 275 -13.76 1.86 6.13
C GLY A 275 -13.48 3.12 6.95
N VAL A 276 -12.45 3.89 6.57
CA VAL A 276 -12.06 5.13 7.24
C VAL A 276 -11.83 6.25 6.21
N VAL A 277 -12.57 7.35 6.34
CA VAL A 277 -12.37 8.58 5.58
C VAL A 277 -11.48 9.52 6.37
N ILE A 278 -10.32 9.88 5.82
CA ILE A 278 -9.37 10.82 6.43
C ILE A 278 -9.82 12.25 6.14
N LYS A 279 -10.23 12.94 7.19
CA LYS A 279 -10.88 14.25 7.10
C LYS A 279 -9.96 15.32 6.53
N GLY A 280 -10.46 16.12 5.59
CA GLY A 280 -9.74 17.24 4.99
C GLY A 280 -8.59 16.85 4.05
N LYS A 281 -8.39 15.55 3.77
CA LYS A 281 -7.29 15.02 2.96
C LYS A 281 -7.77 14.64 1.56
N GLY A 282 -6.82 14.69 0.61
CA GLY A 282 -6.99 14.28 -0.77
C GLY A 282 -6.47 12.88 -1.02
N HIS A 283 -6.05 12.65 -2.25
CA HIS A 283 -5.62 11.35 -2.76
C HIS A 283 -4.27 10.87 -2.17
N TRP A 284 -3.34 11.78 -1.91
CA TRP A 284 -1.95 11.47 -1.53
C TRP A 284 -1.83 11.20 -0.03
N LEU A 285 -2.49 10.15 0.45
CA LEU A 285 -2.65 9.86 1.89
C LEU A 285 -1.32 9.70 2.64
N MET A 286 -0.31 9.13 2.00
CA MET A 286 1.01 8.92 2.61
C MET A 286 1.79 10.23 2.76
N GLU A 287 1.57 11.20 1.88
CA GLU A 287 2.21 12.51 1.88
C GLU A 287 1.40 13.54 2.67
N GLU A 288 0.06 13.49 2.57
CA GLU A 288 -0.84 14.47 3.20
C GLU A 288 -1.10 14.21 4.68
N ALA A 289 -1.06 12.94 5.11
CA ALA A 289 -1.43 12.54 6.46
C ALA A 289 -0.59 11.39 7.02
N PRO A 290 0.75 11.35 6.86
CA PRO A 290 1.56 10.21 7.30
C PRO A 290 1.41 9.94 8.80
N SER A 291 1.26 10.97 9.63
CA SER A 291 1.08 10.84 11.09
C SER A 291 -0.26 10.22 11.51
N GLU A 292 -1.25 10.20 10.64
CA GLU A 292 -2.55 9.57 10.87
C GLU A 292 -2.65 8.21 10.16
N VAL A 293 -2.16 8.11 8.93
CA VAL A 293 -2.27 6.94 8.07
C VAL A 293 -1.33 5.83 8.51
N ILE A 294 -0.05 6.13 8.77
CA ILE A 294 0.95 5.11 9.15
C ILE A 294 0.56 4.36 10.43
N PRO A 295 0.16 5.02 11.55
CA PRO A 295 -0.28 4.29 12.74
C PRO A 295 -1.50 3.40 12.50
N ARG A 296 -2.46 3.81 11.66
CA ARG A 296 -3.64 3.00 11.31
C ARG A 296 -3.25 1.76 10.53
N LEU A 297 -2.38 1.90 9.53
CA LEU A 297 -1.84 0.78 8.76
C LEU A 297 -1.09 -0.20 9.66
N VAL A 298 -0.19 0.30 10.51
CA VAL A 298 0.59 -0.53 11.43
C VAL A 298 -0.32 -1.26 12.42
N ALA A 299 -1.34 -0.59 12.97
CA ALA A 299 -2.29 -1.21 13.88
C ALA A 299 -3.11 -2.32 13.20
N PHE A 300 -3.59 -2.09 11.98
CA PHE A 300 -4.36 -3.09 11.22
C PHE A 300 -3.50 -4.29 10.83
N ILE A 301 -2.27 -4.05 10.35
CA ILE A 301 -1.33 -5.09 9.92
C ILE A 301 -0.89 -5.97 11.09
N ASN A 302 -0.72 -5.39 12.29
CA ASN A 302 -0.26 -6.10 13.49
C ASN A 302 -1.38 -6.80 14.29
N LYS A 303 -2.66 -6.68 13.90
CA LYS A 303 -3.73 -7.43 14.58
C LYS A 303 -3.43 -8.93 14.50
N SER A 304 -3.46 -9.63 15.64
CA SER A 304 -3.30 -11.09 15.66
C SER A 304 -4.58 -11.78 15.18
N HIS A 305 -4.44 -12.96 14.55
CA HIS A 305 -5.59 -13.79 14.20
C HIS A 305 -6.37 -14.28 15.44
N GLU A 306 -5.70 -14.40 16.61
CA GLU A 306 -6.31 -14.81 17.88
C GLU A 306 -7.33 -13.79 18.39
N THR A 307 -7.03 -12.48 18.28
CA THR A 307 -7.98 -11.42 18.70
C THR A 307 -9.24 -11.37 17.84
N ASP A 308 -9.16 -11.71 16.57
CA ASP A 308 -10.32 -11.78 15.68
C ASP A 308 -11.19 -13.02 16.00
N SER A 309 -10.59 -14.16 16.39
CA SER A 309 -11.29 -15.38 16.78
C SER A 309 -11.93 -15.23 18.18
N GLU A 310 -11.23 -14.66 19.16
CA GLU A 310 -11.76 -14.43 20.50
C GLU A 310 -12.92 -13.43 20.50
N LEU A 311 -12.82 -12.32 19.74
CA LEU A 311 -13.92 -11.37 19.56
C LEU A 311 -15.14 -12.01 18.89
N SER A 312 -14.93 -12.84 17.88
CA SER A 312 -15.98 -13.61 17.21
C SER A 312 -16.65 -14.58 18.15
N ASP A 313 -15.88 -15.30 18.98
CA ASP A 313 -16.40 -16.22 20.00
C ASP A 313 -17.16 -15.51 21.10
N ILE A 314 -16.69 -14.35 21.57
CA ILE A 314 -17.38 -13.53 22.58
C ILE A 314 -18.70 -12.99 22.02
N LEU A 315 -18.71 -12.49 20.77
CA LEU A 315 -19.93 -12.01 20.13
C LEU A 315 -20.93 -13.14 19.86
N LEU A 316 -20.46 -14.31 19.46
CA LEU A 316 -21.30 -15.49 19.25
C LEU A 316 -21.92 -15.97 20.57
N ARG A 317 -21.14 -16.02 21.64
CA ARG A 317 -21.65 -16.36 22.99
C ARG A 317 -22.66 -15.34 23.48
N ALA A 318 -22.42 -14.05 23.32
CA ALA A 318 -23.35 -12.99 23.67
C ALA A 318 -24.67 -13.09 22.87
N PHE A 319 -24.56 -13.39 21.57
CA PHE A 319 -25.74 -13.59 20.71
C PHE A 319 -26.56 -14.81 21.11
N ILE A 320 -25.89 -15.93 21.42
CA ILE A 320 -26.55 -17.16 21.89
C ILE A 320 -27.26 -16.92 23.24
N LEU A 321 -26.58 -16.26 24.20
CA LEU A 321 -27.17 -15.93 25.51
C LEU A 321 -28.41 -15.04 25.36
N ARG A 322 -28.35 -14.01 24.53
CA ARG A 322 -29.50 -13.12 24.29
C ARG A 322 -30.67 -13.85 23.62
N ARG A 323 -30.40 -14.83 22.77
CA ARG A 323 -31.44 -15.65 22.13
C ARG A 323 -32.10 -16.61 23.12
N LEU A 324 -31.33 -17.18 24.06
CA LEU A 324 -31.85 -18.04 25.14
C LEU A 324 -32.72 -17.26 26.13
N GLU A 325 -32.32 -16.03 26.48
CA GLU A 325 -33.15 -15.13 27.31
C GLU A 325 -34.48 -14.80 26.63
N LEU A 326 -34.48 -14.52 25.34
CA LEU A 326 -35.72 -14.24 24.58
C LEU A 326 -36.65 -15.46 24.44
N ILE A 327 -36.10 -16.68 24.43
CA ILE A 327 -36.87 -17.91 24.42
C ILE A 327 -37.46 -18.15 25.80
N ALA A 328 -36.70 -17.95 26.89
CA ALA A 328 -37.19 -18.10 28.26
C ALA A 328 -38.32 -17.12 28.60
N LEU A 329 -38.26 -15.89 28.06
CA LEU A 329 -39.31 -14.87 28.23
C LEU A 329 -40.60 -15.15 27.42
N ARG A 330 -40.59 -16.06 26.46
CA ARG A 330 -41.78 -16.47 25.67
C ARG A 330 -42.47 -17.74 26.19
N SER A 331 -41.91 -18.36 27.21
CA SER A 331 -42.45 -19.59 27.81
C SER A 331 -43.18 -19.37 29.16
N TRP A 332 -43.56 -18.10 29.41
CA TRP A 332 -44.47 -17.72 30.52
C TRP A 332 -45.76 -17.08 30.02
#